data_9d7b063913328dbc3c5e3f1fcfd7b3bc
#
_entry.id   9d7b063913328dbc3c5e3f1fcfd7b3bc
#
_cell.length_a   1.000
_cell.length_b   1.000
_cell.length_c   1.000
_cell.angle_alpha   90.00
_cell.angle_beta   90.00
_cell.angle_gamma   90.00
#
_symmetry.space_group_name_H-M   'P 1'
#
loop_
_entity.id
_entity.type
_entity.pdbx_description
1 polymer ?
#
loop_
_entity_poly.entity_id
_entity_poly.type
_entity_poly.pdbx_seq_one_letter_code
_entity_poly.pdbx_strand_id
1 'polypeptide(L)'
;MTPGHRPARSRRAAERKGDVRERAILDTCETLLAHKGYDAMTVGDIAQGAGITRGALYFYFGSKQEVVTALVARTVEHLWERSRATAQADEPRRAIAAAMRRTVELWNEHGLVMRTAIDLSLTVPEIGELWNHTADLFIAAITAVLERAGVQAGTAPDQAPAMARALCWMIERTFYHASQESREELHDASATCAHIWLTSAGLTTRGICP
;
A
#
# COMPACT_ATOMS: atom_id res chain seq x y z
N MET A 1 47.89 6.86 -20.58
CA MET A 1 47.22 6.93 -19.25
C MET A 1 45.94 6.15 -19.31
N THR A 2 45.90 4.94 -18.75
CA THR A 2 44.76 4.01 -18.75
C THR A 2 43.86 4.36 -17.57
N PRO A 3 42.54 4.53 -17.73
CA PRO A 3 41.64 4.78 -16.60
C PRO A 3 41.51 3.54 -15.72
N GLY A 4 41.87 3.69 -14.46
CA GLY A 4 41.88 2.63 -13.48
C GLY A 4 40.47 1.99 -13.27
N HIS A 5 40.39 0.76 -13.57
CA HIS A 5 39.21 -0.10 -13.33
C HIS A 5 39.02 -0.29 -11.81
N ARG A 6 38.01 0.37 -11.22
CA ARG A 6 37.62 0.15 -9.81
C ARG A 6 37.05 -1.26 -9.65
N PRO A 7 37.58 -2.09 -8.73
CA PRO A 7 37.18 -3.48 -8.62
C PRO A 7 35.70 -3.64 -8.23
N ALA A 8 35.00 -4.61 -8.84
CA ALA A 8 33.57 -4.92 -8.67
C ALA A 8 33.11 -5.09 -7.20
N ARG A 9 34.03 -5.50 -6.32
CA ARG A 9 33.80 -5.63 -4.87
C ARG A 9 33.58 -4.30 -4.16
N SER A 10 34.22 -3.22 -4.63
CA SER A 10 34.06 -1.85 -4.11
C SER A 10 32.73 -1.24 -4.53
N ARG A 11 32.23 -1.53 -5.74
CA ARG A 11 30.91 -1.11 -6.22
C ARG A 11 29.77 -1.74 -5.40
N ARG A 12 29.77 -3.06 -5.21
CA ARG A 12 28.77 -3.77 -4.40
C ARG A 12 28.76 -3.32 -2.93
N ALA A 13 29.90 -2.98 -2.36
CA ALA A 13 29.97 -2.45 -0.99
C ALA A 13 29.45 -1.01 -0.89
N ALA A 14 29.65 -0.18 -1.93
CA ALA A 14 29.10 1.17 -2.00
C ALA A 14 27.59 1.17 -2.24
N GLU A 15 27.07 0.29 -3.11
CA GLU A 15 25.65 0.06 -3.35
C GLU A 15 24.96 -0.37 -2.05
N ARG A 16 25.46 -1.36 -1.34
CA ARG A 16 24.91 -1.79 -0.03
C ARG A 16 24.91 -0.68 1.02
N LYS A 17 25.91 0.21 1.02
CA LYS A 17 25.93 1.36 1.93
C LYS A 17 24.92 2.42 1.54
N GLY A 18 24.69 2.61 0.23
CA GLY A 18 23.64 3.48 -0.30
C GLY A 18 22.25 3.01 0.13
N ASP A 19 21.95 1.74 -0.11
CA ASP A 19 20.65 1.10 0.24
C ASP A 19 20.37 1.17 1.74
N VAL A 20 21.38 0.94 2.60
CA VAL A 20 21.23 1.06 4.06
C VAL A 20 20.94 2.50 4.48
N ARG A 21 21.54 3.47 3.81
CA ARG A 21 21.34 4.89 4.09
C ARG A 21 19.95 5.36 3.66
N GLU A 22 19.56 5.00 2.46
CA GLU A 22 18.21 5.27 1.93
C GLU A 22 17.14 4.69 2.84
N ARG A 23 17.29 3.44 3.25
CA ARG A 23 16.38 2.80 4.20
C ARG A 23 16.29 3.59 5.52
N ALA A 24 17.40 4.00 6.10
CA ALA A 24 17.41 4.78 7.34
C ALA A 24 16.70 6.14 7.19
N ILE A 25 16.82 6.79 6.01
CA ILE A 25 16.09 8.02 5.69
C ILE A 25 14.58 7.75 5.66
N LEU A 26 14.14 6.68 4.97
CA LEU A 26 12.72 6.33 4.85
C LEU A 26 12.12 5.91 6.20
N ASP A 27 12.84 5.13 7.02
CA ASP A 27 12.40 4.73 8.36
C ASP A 27 12.26 5.94 9.29
N THR A 28 13.18 6.90 9.20
CA THR A 28 13.10 8.17 9.91
C THR A 28 11.90 8.99 9.45
N CYS A 29 11.65 9.07 8.14
CA CYS A 29 10.50 9.77 7.57
C CYS A 29 9.19 9.17 8.10
N GLU A 30 9.04 7.86 8.11
CA GLU A 30 7.87 7.15 8.64
C GLU A 30 7.65 7.48 10.13
N THR A 31 8.71 7.46 10.94
CA THR A 31 8.66 7.85 12.36
C THR A 31 8.23 9.31 12.54
N LEU A 32 8.77 10.22 11.74
CA LEU A 32 8.44 11.64 11.81
C LEU A 32 7.00 11.93 11.35
N LEU A 33 6.50 11.21 10.36
CA LEU A 33 5.09 11.28 9.98
C LEU A 33 4.18 10.94 11.16
N ALA A 34 4.54 9.94 11.96
CA ALA A 34 3.76 9.53 13.13
C ALA A 34 3.74 10.59 14.24
N HIS A 35 4.83 11.33 14.41
CA HIS A 35 4.96 12.29 15.52
C HIS A 35 4.61 13.72 15.16
N LYS A 36 4.87 14.14 13.92
CA LYS A 36 4.72 15.55 13.48
C LYS A 36 3.69 15.73 12.37
N GLY A 37 3.37 14.66 11.63
CA GLY A 37 2.61 14.76 10.38
C GLY A 37 3.45 15.32 9.22
N TYR A 38 2.87 15.27 8.01
CA TYR A 38 3.56 15.70 6.81
C TYR A 38 3.92 17.19 6.82
N ASP A 39 2.99 18.07 7.19
CA ASP A 39 3.17 19.51 7.06
C ASP A 39 4.28 20.05 7.97
N ALA A 40 4.31 19.61 9.23
CA ALA A 40 5.28 20.07 10.23
C ALA A 40 6.67 19.43 10.10
N MET A 41 6.79 18.32 9.35
CA MET A 41 8.06 17.64 9.09
C MET A 41 8.91 18.42 8.09
N THR A 42 10.20 18.57 8.37
CA THR A 42 11.17 19.25 7.50
C THR A 42 12.27 18.31 7.01
N VAL A 43 12.94 18.67 5.92
CA VAL A 43 14.17 17.99 5.44
C VAL A 43 15.24 17.93 6.53
N GLY A 44 15.31 18.99 7.37
CA GLY A 44 16.24 19.03 8.51
C GLY A 44 15.94 18.00 9.57
N ASP A 45 14.66 17.80 9.90
CA ASP A 45 14.24 16.77 10.85
C ASP A 45 14.58 15.37 10.33
N ILE A 46 14.33 15.10 9.05
CA ILE A 46 14.63 13.81 8.43
C ILE A 46 16.14 13.56 8.44
N ALA A 47 16.96 14.54 8.04
CA ALA A 47 18.41 14.40 8.04
C ALA A 47 18.95 14.15 9.45
N GLN A 48 18.49 14.92 10.45
CA GLN A 48 18.88 14.76 11.85
C GLN A 48 18.52 13.37 12.38
N GLY A 49 17.29 12.92 12.17
CA GLY A 49 16.82 11.61 12.64
C GLY A 49 17.54 10.44 11.97
N ALA A 50 17.91 10.59 10.69
CA ALA A 50 18.69 9.60 9.96
C ALA A 50 20.22 9.64 10.26
N GLY A 51 20.66 10.56 11.15
CA GLY A 51 22.07 10.72 11.52
C GLY A 51 22.97 11.19 10.37
N ILE A 52 22.44 12.04 9.47
CA ILE A 52 23.17 12.58 8.30
C ILE A 52 23.02 14.10 8.22
N THR A 53 23.86 14.73 7.42
CA THR A 53 23.73 16.16 7.12
C THR A 53 22.62 16.40 6.08
N ARG A 54 22.07 17.64 6.06
CA ARG A 54 21.12 18.04 4.99
C ARG A 54 21.73 17.87 3.59
N GLY A 55 23.01 18.20 3.41
CA GLY A 55 23.70 18.01 2.14
C GLY A 55 23.79 16.56 1.72
N ALA A 56 24.00 15.64 2.69
CA ALA A 56 23.99 14.22 2.42
C ALA A 56 22.57 13.71 2.08
N LEU A 57 21.51 14.26 2.68
CA LEU A 57 20.13 13.91 2.33
C LEU A 57 19.82 14.34 0.90
N TYR A 58 20.19 15.56 0.51
CA TYR A 58 19.98 16.06 -0.85
C TYR A 58 20.73 15.28 -1.94
N PHE A 59 21.70 14.46 -1.55
CA PHE A 59 22.32 13.50 -2.48
C PHE A 59 21.40 12.32 -2.82
N TYR A 60 20.49 11.94 -1.90
CA TYR A 60 19.53 10.85 -2.08
C TYR A 60 18.19 11.34 -2.59
N PHE A 61 17.70 12.47 -2.08
CA PHE A 61 16.37 13.01 -2.33
C PHE A 61 16.41 14.52 -2.45
N GLY A 62 15.90 15.07 -3.54
CA GLY A 62 15.90 16.50 -3.80
C GLY A 62 14.95 17.32 -2.92
N SER A 63 13.96 16.68 -2.28
CA SER A 63 12.94 17.33 -1.48
C SER A 63 12.32 16.42 -0.42
N LYS A 64 11.59 17.02 0.55
CA LYS A 64 10.73 16.27 1.49
C LYS A 64 9.68 15.42 0.74
N GLN A 65 9.11 15.97 -0.31
CA GLN A 65 8.12 15.29 -1.15
C GLN A 65 8.70 14.03 -1.77
N GLU A 66 9.91 14.08 -2.33
CA GLU A 66 10.57 12.91 -2.89
C GLU A 66 10.83 11.83 -1.84
N VAL A 67 11.23 12.19 -0.61
CA VAL A 67 11.38 11.21 0.48
C VAL A 67 10.06 10.53 0.78
N VAL A 68 8.96 11.28 0.87
CA VAL A 68 7.62 10.71 1.15
C VAL A 68 7.13 9.88 -0.03
N THR A 69 7.36 10.31 -1.28
CA THR A 69 7.02 9.51 -2.47
C THR A 69 7.76 8.17 -2.45
N ALA A 70 9.04 8.17 -2.13
CA ALA A 70 9.83 6.93 -2.01
C ALA A 70 9.36 6.04 -0.84
N LEU A 71 8.96 6.64 0.28
CA LEU A 71 8.36 5.90 1.40
C LEU A 71 7.04 5.25 0.99
N VAL A 72 6.17 5.98 0.30
CA VAL A 72 4.91 5.44 -0.26
C VAL A 72 5.22 4.31 -1.25
N ALA A 73 6.18 4.49 -2.17
CA ALA A 73 6.58 3.47 -3.13
C ALA A 73 7.02 2.17 -2.43
N ARG A 74 7.91 2.28 -1.43
CA ARG A 74 8.34 1.14 -0.60
C ARG A 74 7.15 0.44 0.07
N THR A 75 6.23 1.22 0.61
CA THR A 75 5.08 0.69 1.33
C THR A 75 4.13 -0.05 0.39
N VAL A 76 3.76 0.53 -0.77
CA VAL A 76 2.84 -0.12 -1.71
C VAL A 76 3.45 -1.36 -2.36
N GLU A 77 4.76 -1.37 -2.64
CA GLU A 77 5.46 -2.56 -3.12
C GLU A 77 5.36 -3.71 -2.09
N HIS A 78 5.64 -3.40 -0.82
CA HIS A 78 5.50 -4.35 0.28
C HIS A 78 4.07 -4.86 0.45
N LEU A 79 3.08 -3.96 0.35
CA LEU A 79 1.65 -4.31 0.36
C LEU A 79 1.31 -5.31 -0.74
N TRP A 80 1.75 -5.04 -1.96
CA TRP A 80 1.48 -5.89 -3.12
C TRP A 80 2.14 -7.27 -3.00
N GLU A 81 3.43 -7.31 -2.68
CA GLU A 81 4.16 -8.57 -2.53
C GLU A 81 3.52 -9.49 -1.48
N ARG A 82 3.12 -8.94 -0.34
CA ARG A 82 2.46 -9.70 0.74
C ARG A 82 1.03 -10.11 0.39
N SER A 83 0.32 -9.35 -0.44
CA SER A 83 -1.07 -9.62 -0.83
C SER A 83 -1.17 -10.61 -1.99
N ARG A 84 -0.20 -10.61 -2.90
CA ARG A 84 -0.20 -11.46 -4.10
C ARG A 84 -0.33 -12.96 -3.78
N ALA A 85 0.29 -13.42 -2.71
CA ALA A 85 0.23 -14.82 -2.29
C ALA A 85 -1.19 -15.26 -1.83
N THR A 86 -1.99 -14.33 -1.28
CA THR A 86 -3.35 -14.63 -0.81
C THR A 86 -4.38 -14.68 -1.93
N ALA A 87 -4.15 -13.97 -3.02
CA ALA A 87 -5.04 -13.97 -4.19
C ALA A 87 -5.05 -15.31 -4.96
N GLN A 88 -4.10 -16.21 -4.67
CA GLN A 88 -3.94 -17.51 -5.34
C GLN A 88 -4.71 -18.66 -4.67
N ALA A 89 -5.48 -18.40 -3.59
CA ALA A 89 -6.31 -19.44 -2.99
C ALA A 89 -7.37 -19.92 -3.98
N ASP A 90 -7.47 -21.24 -4.18
CA ASP A 90 -8.38 -21.86 -5.16
C ASP A 90 -9.86 -21.61 -4.83
N GLU A 91 -10.21 -21.51 -3.55
CA GLU A 91 -11.58 -21.34 -3.08
C GLU A 91 -11.86 -19.86 -2.81
N PRO A 92 -12.83 -19.22 -3.54
CA PRO A 92 -13.10 -17.78 -3.46
C PRO A 92 -13.42 -17.26 -2.05
N ARG A 93 -14.17 -18.00 -1.22
CA ARG A 93 -14.46 -17.60 0.16
C ARG A 93 -13.19 -17.48 1.00
N ARG A 94 -12.26 -18.43 0.85
CA ARG A 94 -10.97 -18.41 1.54
C ARG A 94 -10.09 -17.27 1.06
N ALA A 95 -10.11 -17.00 -0.25
CA ALA A 95 -9.38 -15.86 -0.84
C ALA A 95 -9.88 -14.53 -0.25
N ILE A 96 -11.21 -14.32 -0.18
CA ILE A 96 -11.82 -13.11 0.39
C ILE A 96 -11.44 -12.96 1.87
N ALA A 97 -11.61 -14.02 2.67
CA ALA A 97 -11.27 -13.99 4.09
C ALA A 97 -9.79 -13.72 4.33
N ALA A 98 -8.89 -14.30 3.52
CA ALA A 98 -7.46 -14.06 3.60
C ALA A 98 -7.10 -12.63 3.18
N ALA A 99 -7.72 -12.10 2.12
CA ALA A 99 -7.54 -10.72 1.68
C ALA A 99 -7.93 -9.72 2.77
N MET A 100 -9.08 -9.90 3.39
CA MET A 100 -9.55 -8.99 4.45
C MET A 100 -8.67 -9.04 5.70
N ARG A 101 -8.24 -10.22 6.16
CA ARG A 101 -7.27 -10.33 7.27
C ARG A 101 -5.97 -9.59 6.93
N ARG A 102 -5.46 -9.78 5.71
CA ARG A 102 -4.25 -9.10 5.26
C ARG A 102 -4.43 -7.60 5.22
N THR A 103 -5.58 -7.11 4.76
CA THR A 103 -5.89 -5.68 4.74
C THR A 103 -5.85 -5.09 6.16
N VAL A 104 -6.43 -5.77 7.16
CA VAL A 104 -6.31 -5.35 8.58
C VAL A 104 -4.86 -5.26 9.04
N GLU A 105 -4.05 -6.29 8.76
CA GLU A 105 -2.62 -6.31 9.14
C GLU A 105 -1.88 -5.12 8.52
N LEU A 106 -2.09 -4.87 7.23
CA LEU A 106 -1.42 -3.80 6.49
C LEU A 106 -1.80 -2.41 6.98
N TRP A 107 -3.10 -2.19 7.26
CA TRP A 107 -3.55 -0.91 7.82
C TRP A 107 -3.10 -0.71 9.27
N ASN A 108 -2.95 -1.78 10.05
CA ASN A 108 -2.35 -1.71 11.38
C ASN A 108 -0.85 -1.37 11.33
N GLU A 109 -0.12 -1.93 10.37
CA GLU A 109 1.33 -1.73 10.23
C GLU A 109 1.67 -0.39 9.56
N HIS A 110 0.94 -0.02 8.49
CA HIS A 110 1.29 1.08 7.59
C HIS A 110 0.17 2.12 7.38
N GLY A 111 -0.89 2.08 8.18
CA GLY A 111 -2.08 2.92 7.99
C GLY A 111 -1.76 4.42 7.89
N LEU A 112 -0.77 4.90 8.63
CA LEU A 112 -0.36 6.30 8.57
C LEU A 112 0.25 6.67 7.20
N VAL A 113 1.14 5.84 6.67
CA VAL A 113 1.75 6.08 5.34
C VAL A 113 0.68 5.99 4.25
N MET A 114 -0.25 5.03 4.37
CA MET A 114 -1.35 4.85 3.44
C MET A 114 -2.32 6.06 3.47
N ARG A 115 -2.68 6.57 4.65
CA ARG A 115 -3.46 7.82 4.76
C ARG A 115 -2.74 9.00 4.15
N THR A 116 -1.45 9.17 4.47
CA THR A 116 -0.63 10.25 3.89
C THR A 116 -0.59 10.14 2.35
N ALA A 117 -0.48 8.94 1.80
CA ALA A 117 -0.52 8.73 0.36
C ALA A 117 -1.87 9.14 -0.24
N ILE A 118 -2.98 8.75 0.38
CA ILE A 118 -4.33 9.14 -0.06
C ILE A 118 -4.52 10.66 0.01
N ASP A 119 -4.13 11.29 1.12
CA ASP A 119 -4.29 12.73 1.33
C ASP A 119 -3.46 13.54 0.32
N LEU A 120 -2.25 13.08 0.00
CA LEU A 120 -1.36 13.75 -0.94
C LEU A 120 -1.63 13.38 -2.41
N SER A 121 -2.39 12.34 -2.70
CA SER A 121 -2.62 11.84 -4.06
C SER A 121 -3.24 12.88 -5.01
N LEU A 122 -3.99 13.83 -4.48
CA LEU A 122 -4.61 14.91 -5.26
C LEU A 122 -3.69 16.11 -5.50
N THR A 123 -2.63 16.26 -4.73
CA THR A 123 -1.73 17.43 -4.76
C THR A 123 -0.31 17.10 -5.21
N VAL A 124 0.07 15.83 -5.15
CA VAL A 124 1.38 15.30 -5.54
C VAL A 124 1.18 14.26 -6.64
N PRO A 125 1.34 14.63 -7.93
CA PRO A 125 1.05 13.75 -9.05
C PRO A 125 1.73 12.39 -8.98
N GLU A 126 3.00 12.34 -8.56
CA GLU A 126 3.80 11.12 -8.47
C GLU A 126 3.21 10.14 -7.43
N ILE A 127 2.69 10.65 -6.32
CA ILE A 127 2.00 9.83 -5.30
C ILE A 127 0.64 9.37 -5.85
N GLY A 128 -0.08 10.24 -6.55
CA GLY A 128 -1.37 9.91 -7.18
C GLY A 128 -1.24 8.80 -8.22
N GLU A 129 -0.24 8.89 -9.10
CA GLU A 129 0.04 7.86 -10.11
C GLU A 129 0.41 6.52 -9.46
N LEU A 130 1.28 6.54 -8.45
CA LEU A 130 1.69 5.35 -7.71
C LEU A 130 0.51 4.69 -6.99
N TRP A 131 -0.35 5.48 -6.33
CA TRP A 131 -1.52 5.00 -5.62
C TRP A 131 -2.55 4.39 -6.57
N ASN A 132 -2.84 5.05 -7.69
CA ASN A 132 -3.75 4.56 -8.72
C ASN A 132 -3.23 3.26 -9.36
N HIS A 133 -1.94 3.20 -9.69
CA HIS A 133 -1.33 1.97 -10.21
C HIS A 133 -1.48 0.80 -9.23
N THR A 134 -1.26 1.06 -7.94
CA THR A 134 -1.44 0.05 -6.88
C THR A 134 -2.91 -0.39 -6.80
N ALA A 135 -3.87 0.54 -6.87
CA ALA A 135 -5.28 0.22 -6.92
C ALA A 135 -5.64 -0.68 -8.13
N ASP A 136 -5.08 -0.41 -9.32
CA ASP A 136 -5.31 -1.23 -10.51
C ASP A 136 -4.83 -2.68 -10.32
N LEU A 137 -3.71 -2.90 -9.62
CA LEU A 137 -3.24 -4.25 -9.27
C LEU A 137 -4.23 -4.98 -8.34
N PHE A 138 -4.76 -4.30 -7.33
CA PHE A 138 -5.77 -4.87 -6.43
C PHE A 138 -7.10 -5.10 -7.15
N ILE A 139 -7.54 -4.20 -8.02
CA ILE A 139 -8.73 -4.36 -8.85
C ILE A 139 -8.61 -5.61 -9.71
N ALA A 140 -7.46 -5.83 -10.36
CA ALA A 140 -7.22 -7.04 -11.13
C ALA A 140 -7.28 -8.31 -10.28
N ALA A 141 -6.72 -8.29 -9.06
CA ALA A 141 -6.77 -9.41 -8.13
C ALA A 141 -8.21 -9.69 -7.64
N ILE A 142 -8.98 -8.65 -7.32
CA ILE A 142 -10.41 -8.77 -6.93
C ILE A 142 -11.23 -9.32 -8.10
N THR A 143 -11.01 -8.82 -9.32
CA THR A 143 -11.67 -9.30 -10.54
C THR A 143 -11.49 -10.81 -10.68
N ALA A 144 -10.25 -11.29 -10.57
CA ALA A 144 -9.95 -12.72 -10.67
C ALA A 144 -10.65 -13.57 -9.58
N VAL A 145 -10.83 -13.03 -8.37
CA VAL A 145 -11.59 -13.71 -7.30
C VAL A 145 -13.09 -13.78 -7.65
N LEU A 146 -13.67 -12.68 -8.15
CA LEU A 146 -15.07 -12.63 -8.56
C LEU A 146 -15.36 -13.57 -9.72
N GLU A 147 -14.50 -13.63 -10.74
CA GLU A 147 -14.64 -14.54 -11.88
C GLU A 147 -14.57 -16.00 -11.41
N ARG A 148 -13.67 -16.36 -10.52
CA ARG A 148 -13.63 -17.72 -9.93
C ARG A 148 -14.87 -18.04 -9.09
N ALA A 149 -15.55 -17.03 -8.55
CA ALA A 149 -16.83 -17.19 -7.85
C ALA A 149 -18.02 -17.33 -8.81
N GLY A 150 -17.83 -17.17 -10.12
CA GLY A 150 -18.86 -17.29 -11.14
C GLY A 150 -19.47 -15.96 -11.59
N VAL A 151 -18.93 -14.82 -11.15
CA VAL A 151 -19.35 -13.51 -11.68
C VAL A 151 -18.80 -13.37 -13.11
N GLN A 152 -19.66 -12.96 -14.04
CA GLN A 152 -19.30 -12.87 -15.44
C GLN A 152 -18.21 -11.82 -15.70
N ALA A 153 -17.28 -12.15 -16.59
CA ALA A 153 -16.33 -11.20 -17.19
C ALA A 153 -17.05 -10.30 -18.20
N GLY A 154 -16.59 -9.05 -18.33
CA GLY A 154 -17.07 -8.10 -19.34
C GLY A 154 -17.12 -6.67 -18.83
N THR A 155 -17.91 -5.80 -19.49
CA THR A 155 -17.92 -4.35 -19.25
C THR A 155 -19.21 -3.83 -18.62
N ALA A 156 -20.21 -4.68 -18.38
CA ALA A 156 -21.45 -4.25 -17.77
C ALA A 156 -21.29 -3.94 -16.26
N PRO A 157 -22.13 -3.11 -15.67
CA PRO A 157 -22.01 -2.66 -14.28
C PRO A 157 -22.05 -3.79 -13.23
N ASP A 158 -22.71 -4.91 -13.54
CA ASP A 158 -22.86 -6.09 -12.69
C ASP A 158 -21.81 -7.18 -12.96
N GLN A 159 -20.82 -6.88 -13.79
CA GLN A 159 -19.74 -7.81 -14.15
C GLN A 159 -18.46 -7.57 -13.31
N ALA A 160 -17.61 -8.59 -13.27
CA ALA A 160 -16.48 -8.67 -12.35
C ALA A 160 -15.55 -7.44 -12.35
N PRO A 161 -15.14 -6.85 -13.48
CA PRO A 161 -14.24 -5.69 -13.45
C PRO A 161 -14.88 -4.43 -12.83
N ALA A 162 -16.16 -4.16 -13.13
CA ALA A 162 -16.85 -3.00 -12.58
C ALA A 162 -17.09 -3.18 -11.06
N MET A 163 -17.52 -4.37 -10.64
CA MET A 163 -17.70 -4.71 -9.24
C MET A 163 -16.39 -4.67 -8.46
N ALA A 164 -15.31 -5.20 -9.03
CA ALA A 164 -13.98 -5.16 -8.43
C ALA A 164 -13.48 -3.74 -8.17
N ARG A 165 -13.70 -2.84 -9.13
CA ARG A 165 -13.35 -1.41 -8.98
C ARG A 165 -14.13 -0.78 -7.83
N ALA A 166 -15.44 -1.01 -7.77
CA ALA A 166 -16.28 -0.49 -6.69
C ALA A 166 -15.87 -1.04 -5.31
N LEU A 167 -15.60 -2.34 -5.22
CA LEU A 167 -15.12 -2.99 -3.99
C LEU A 167 -13.77 -2.45 -3.55
N CYS A 168 -12.82 -2.26 -4.47
CA CYS A 168 -11.48 -1.74 -4.15
C CYS A 168 -11.57 -0.35 -3.50
N TRP A 169 -12.28 0.59 -4.13
CA TRP A 169 -12.43 1.95 -3.60
C TRP A 169 -13.27 2.01 -2.33
N MET A 170 -14.30 1.17 -2.21
CA MET A 170 -15.06 1.03 -0.97
C MET A 170 -14.16 0.54 0.17
N ILE A 171 -13.37 -0.51 -0.04
CA ILE A 171 -12.44 -1.06 0.97
C ILE A 171 -11.43 0.00 1.38
N GLU A 172 -10.77 0.65 0.41
CA GLU A 172 -9.80 1.71 0.69
C GLU A 172 -10.40 2.79 1.61
N ARG A 173 -11.56 3.33 1.23
CA ARG A 173 -12.16 4.45 1.97
C ARG A 173 -12.66 4.02 3.35
N THR A 174 -13.22 2.83 3.47
CA THR A 174 -13.69 2.28 4.75
C THR A 174 -12.53 2.09 5.72
N PHE A 175 -11.43 1.51 5.25
CA PHE A 175 -10.24 1.32 6.08
C PHE A 175 -9.51 2.62 6.38
N TYR A 176 -9.50 3.59 5.45
CA TYR A 176 -8.97 4.93 5.70
C TYR A 176 -9.61 5.56 6.94
N HIS A 177 -10.95 5.54 7.03
CA HIS A 177 -11.67 6.09 8.18
C HIS A 177 -11.46 5.24 9.44
N ALA A 178 -11.66 3.93 9.37
CA ALA A 178 -11.48 3.03 10.51
C ALA A 178 -10.08 3.12 11.14
N SER A 179 -9.04 3.31 10.32
CA SER A 179 -7.66 3.44 10.80
C SER A 179 -7.36 4.73 11.58
N GLN A 180 -8.26 5.71 11.57
CA GLN A 180 -8.15 6.93 12.36
C GLN A 180 -8.74 6.76 13.77
N GLU A 181 -9.61 5.78 13.96
CA GLU A 181 -10.35 5.55 15.19
C GLU A 181 -9.60 4.54 16.09
N SER A 182 -9.64 3.26 15.72
CA SER A 182 -9.04 2.20 16.53
C SER A 182 -8.73 0.93 15.75
N ARG A 183 -8.02 0.00 16.41
CA ARG A 183 -7.81 -1.35 15.86
C ARG A 183 -9.10 -2.15 15.80
N GLU A 184 -10.03 -1.93 16.70
CA GLU A 184 -11.34 -2.59 16.72
C GLU A 184 -12.15 -2.17 15.49
N GLU A 185 -12.20 -0.88 15.19
CA GLU A 185 -12.84 -0.34 13.98
C GLU A 185 -12.27 -0.94 12.67
N LEU A 186 -10.96 -1.22 12.63
CA LEU A 186 -10.37 -1.93 11.48
C LEU A 186 -10.89 -3.35 11.32
N HIS A 187 -11.16 -4.06 12.43
CA HIS A 187 -11.75 -5.39 12.38
C HIS A 187 -13.22 -5.34 11.96
N ASP A 188 -14.00 -4.38 12.45
CA ASP A 188 -15.39 -4.19 12.07
C ASP A 188 -15.53 -3.76 10.61
N ALA A 189 -14.67 -2.86 10.13
CA ALA A 189 -14.55 -2.50 8.73
C ALA A 189 -14.25 -3.73 7.86
N SER A 190 -13.34 -4.60 8.31
CA SER A 190 -13.00 -5.85 7.62
C SER A 190 -14.19 -6.80 7.54
N ALA A 191 -14.93 -6.98 8.62
CA ALA A 191 -16.12 -7.85 8.66
C ALA A 191 -17.21 -7.34 7.70
N THR A 192 -17.47 -6.03 7.72
CA THR A 192 -18.43 -5.37 6.83
C THR A 192 -18.03 -5.50 5.35
N CYS A 193 -16.78 -5.19 5.02
CA CYS A 193 -16.27 -5.30 3.65
C CYS A 193 -16.28 -6.76 3.16
N ALA A 194 -15.92 -7.72 4.02
CA ALA A 194 -16.00 -9.15 3.70
C ALA A 194 -17.44 -9.58 3.40
N HIS A 195 -18.41 -9.15 4.20
CA HIS A 195 -19.82 -9.45 3.99
C HIS A 195 -20.33 -8.91 2.64
N ILE A 196 -20.01 -7.65 2.33
CA ILE A 196 -20.39 -7.02 1.05
C ILE A 196 -19.76 -7.78 -0.13
N TRP A 197 -18.46 -8.10 -0.03
CA TRP A 197 -17.75 -8.83 -1.09
C TRP A 197 -18.34 -10.23 -1.31
N LEU A 198 -18.57 -11.00 -0.23
CA LEU A 198 -19.20 -12.32 -0.30
C LEU A 198 -20.61 -12.25 -0.93
N THR A 199 -21.40 -11.24 -0.57
CA THR A 199 -22.74 -11.02 -1.12
C THR A 199 -22.66 -10.70 -2.62
N SER A 200 -21.77 -9.81 -3.00
CA SER A 200 -21.53 -9.43 -4.40
C SER A 200 -21.05 -10.61 -5.25
N ALA A 201 -20.30 -11.53 -4.67
CA ALA A 201 -19.83 -12.75 -5.32
C ALA A 201 -20.87 -13.88 -5.34
N GLY A 202 -22.09 -13.69 -4.80
CA GLY A 202 -23.11 -14.73 -4.69
C GLY A 202 -22.74 -15.86 -3.71
N LEU A 203 -21.78 -15.61 -2.82
CA LEU A 203 -21.22 -16.60 -1.91
C LEU A 203 -21.84 -16.59 -0.51
N THR A 204 -22.78 -15.71 -0.21
CA THR A 204 -23.55 -15.79 1.04
C THR A 204 -24.47 -17.00 1.00
N THR A 205 -24.46 -17.84 2.03
CA THR A 205 -25.49 -18.83 2.21
C THR A 205 -26.83 -18.07 2.34
N ARG A 206 -27.71 -18.20 1.34
CA ARG A 206 -29.13 -17.87 1.56
C ARG A 206 -29.53 -18.68 2.76
N GLY A 207 -29.86 -18.02 3.87
CA GLY A 207 -30.56 -18.67 4.96
C GLY A 207 -31.77 -19.35 4.31
N ILE A 208 -31.85 -20.67 4.43
CA ILE A 208 -33.06 -21.41 4.15
C ILE A 208 -34.05 -20.83 5.16
N CYS A 209 -34.88 -19.90 4.69
CA CYS A 209 -36.03 -19.47 5.46
C CYS A 209 -36.93 -20.72 5.60
N PRO A 210 -37.26 -21.11 6.82
CA PRO A 210 -38.16 -22.23 7.02
C PRO A 210 -39.58 -21.94 6.47
#